data_5f366cd92ede85b9bf262d8837eb2ebc
#
_entry.id   5f366cd92ede85b9bf262d8837eb2ebc
#
_cell.length_a   1.000
_cell.length_b   1.000
_cell.length_c   1.000
_cell.angle_alpha   90.00
_cell.angle_beta   90.00
_cell.angle_gamma   90.00
#
_symmetry.space_group_name_H-M   'P 1'
#
loop_
_entity.id
_entity.type
_entity.pdbx_description
1 polymer ?
#
loop_
_entity_poly.entity_id
_entity_poly.type
_entity_poly.pdbx_seq_one_letter_code
_entity_poly.pdbx_strand_id
1 'polypeptide(L)'
;DEDDENSDDAVVMRVGGMMLIVTLFHGHIPDNEAEINAENNYMWPEAVEVAKAHKAHIVVAVLGEEEKLLERGKLFTKAMAVCCKQKYATGVYTSGVVFEPRFYEGLADMLKEDELPIFNWVWFGLYRSEGGLNGYTYGMDVFGKEEMEVLNTDAEPEELRDFLASLASYVLACDVTLQDGETIGFSADDKHTITRSPGISLPEEQMTLKIGYEPIKGDPEDDSCDHSDNDDTQDEEEFSNPEVYTEEEMEAVEEHIEQYFGKFENVFHELVSPDIHVDICVVPPSEERDYCTLVTMGMGAHRMNVPEELAEYKLERAELAIALPADWKLDQESMKDEKWYWPIRLLKSLARLPIARTYRSSSSCLSGSGCGGLSGRI
;
A
#
# COMPACT_ATOMS: atom_id res chain seq x y z
N ASP A 1 6.61 -33.42 11.52
CA ASP A 1 5.86 -34.39 12.34
C ASP A 1 4.84 -35.06 11.41
N GLU A 2 5.02 -36.41 11.22
CA GLU A 2 4.26 -37.23 10.28
C GLU A 2 2.94 -37.65 10.93
N ASP A 3 1.93 -36.85 10.87
CA ASP A 3 0.52 -37.22 11.00
C ASP A 3 -0.31 -36.37 10.03
N ASP A 4 0.09 -36.41 8.76
CA ASP A 4 -0.62 -35.72 7.69
C ASP A 4 -1.84 -36.56 7.25
N GLU A 5 -3.03 -36.20 7.66
CA GLU A 5 -4.28 -36.68 7.06
C GLU A 5 -4.43 -36.08 5.67
N ASN A 6 -3.65 -36.56 4.70
CA ASN A 6 -3.72 -36.13 3.33
C ASN A 6 -4.76 -36.99 2.57
N SER A 7 -5.70 -36.33 1.92
CA SER A 7 -6.56 -36.91 0.87
C SER A 7 -6.10 -36.39 -0.51
N ASP A 8 -6.63 -36.97 -1.59
CA ASP A 8 -6.31 -36.52 -2.95
C ASP A 8 -6.61 -35.05 -3.20
N ASP A 9 -7.56 -34.46 -2.43
CA ASP A 9 -8.02 -33.07 -2.58
C ASP A 9 -7.69 -32.18 -1.38
N ALA A 10 -7.07 -32.67 -0.32
CA ALA A 10 -6.75 -31.89 0.85
C ALA A 10 -5.36 -32.22 1.43
N VAL A 11 -4.65 -31.17 1.81
CA VAL A 11 -3.36 -31.24 2.49
C VAL A 11 -3.47 -30.52 3.82
N VAL A 12 -3.08 -31.19 4.90
CA VAL A 12 -3.02 -30.63 6.25
C VAL A 12 -1.58 -30.64 6.74
N MET A 13 -1.08 -29.50 7.16
CA MET A 13 0.30 -29.35 7.63
C MET A 13 0.34 -28.64 8.99
N ARG A 14 1.33 -28.99 9.82
CA ARG A 14 1.63 -28.25 11.04
C ARG A 14 2.85 -27.36 10.85
N VAL A 15 2.68 -26.05 11.06
CA VAL A 15 3.73 -25.06 10.89
C VAL A 15 3.76 -24.14 12.11
N GLY A 16 4.84 -24.11 12.87
CA GLY A 16 5.01 -23.23 14.03
C GLY A 16 3.93 -23.37 15.12
N GLY A 17 3.36 -24.59 15.30
CA GLY A 17 2.27 -24.83 16.22
C GLY A 17 0.87 -24.56 15.66
N MET A 18 0.78 -23.98 14.46
CA MET A 18 -0.46 -23.75 13.73
C MET A 18 -0.76 -24.88 12.75
N MET A 19 -2.02 -25.01 12.36
CA MET A 19 -2.48 -25.97 11.35
C MET A 19 -2.83 -25.20 10.07
N LEU A 20 -2.11 -25.50 9.00
CA LEU A 20 -2.38 -25.00 7.65
C LEU A 20 -3.12 -26.09 6.87
N ILE A 21 -4.28 -25.73 6.34
CA ILE A 21 -5.15 -26.61 5.55
C ILE A 21 -5.27 -26.01 4.16
N VAL A 22 -5.04 -26.82 3.12
CA VAL A 22 -5.20 -26.45 1.72
C VAL A 22 -6.08 -27.50 1.07
N THR A 23 -7.25 -27.10 0.56
CA THR A 23 -8.25 -28.02 0.01
C THR A 23 -8.69 -27.55 -1.39
N LEU A 24 -8.65 -28.47 -2.36
CA LEU A 24 -9.15 -28.23 -3.71
C LEU A 24 -10.66 -28.54 -3.79
N PHE A 25 -11.41 -27.62 -4.38
CA PHE A 25 -12.81 -27.78 -4.70
C PHE A 25 -13.04 -27.71 -6.22
N HIS A 26 -13.70 -28.71 -6.76
CA HIS A 26 -14.08 -28.77 -8.17
C HIS A 26 -15.40 -28.01 -8.39
N GLY A 27 -15.30 -26.76 -8.80
CA GLY A 27 -16.45 -25.88 -9.04
C GLY A 27 -16.15 -24.43 -8.71
N HIS A 28 -17.13 -23.59 -8.97
CA HIS A 28 -17.09 -22.17 -8.63
C HIS A 28 -17.13 -21.95 -7.11
N ILE A 29 -16.61 -20.82 -6.68
CA ILE A 29 -16.85 -20.30 -5.32
C ILE A 29 -18.36 -20.15 -5.14
N PRO A 30 -18.94 -20.68 -4.04
CA PRO A 30 -20.38 -20.66 -3.83
C PRO A 30 -20.99 -19.24 -3.86
N ASP A 31 -22.28 -19.17 -4.16
CA ASP A 31 -23.13 -17.96 -4.08
C ASP A 31 -22.64 -16.77 -4.92
N ASN A 32 -21.75 -16.99 -5.88
CA ASN A 32 -21.06 -15.96 -6.68
C ASN A 32 -20.34 -14.93 -5.80
N GLU A 33 -19.85 -15.35 -4.66
CA GLU A 33 -19.25 -14.46 -3.66
C GLU A 33 -18.05 -13.69 -4.24
N ALA A 34 -17.17 -14.38 -4.98
CA ALA A 34 -16.01 -13.74 -5.61
C ALA A 34 -16.43 -12.76 -6.71
N GLU A 35 -17.43 -13.11 -7.52
CA GLU A 35 -17.96 -12.27 -8.60
C GLU A 35 -18.59 -10.98 -8.06
N ILE A 36 -19.38 -11.08 -6.98
CA ILE A 36 -20.03 -9.93 -6.33
C ILE A 36 -18.97 -8.99 -5.75
N ASN A 37 -17.98 -9.53 -5.05
CA ASN A 37 -16.92 -8.72 -4.45
C ASN A 37 -15.95 -8.12 -5.49
N ALA A 38 -15.82 -8.76 -6.66
CA ALA A 38 -15.03 -8.23 -7.77
C ALA A 38 -15.64 -6.97 -8.40
N GLU A 39 -16.96 -6.77 -8.32
CA GLU A 39 -17.66 -5.64 -8.97
C GLU A 39 -17.20 -4.27 -8.46
N ASN A 40 -16.76 -4.19 -7.21
CA ASN A 40 -16.28 -2.96 -6.58
C ASN A 40 -14.74 -2.87 -6.52
N ASN A 41 -14.03 -3.74 -7.21
CA ASN A 41 -12.59 -3.78 -7.18
C ASN A 41 -11.97 -2.71 -8.11
N TYR A 42 -11.60 -1.58 -7.54
CA TYR A 42 -10.95 -0.49 -8.29
C TYR A 42 -9.47 -0.76 -8.61
N MET A 43 -8.85 -1.78 -7.99
CA MET A 43 -7.43 -2.10 -8.21
C MET A 43 -7.20 -3.04 -9.40
N TRP A 44 -8.21 -3.79 -9.81
CA TRP A 44 -8.11 -4.77 -10.89
C TRP A 44 -9.38 -4.82 -11.74
N PRO A 45 -9.43 -4.10 -12.87
CA PRO A 45 -10.63 -4.03 -13.72
C PRO A 45 -11.11 -5.37 -14.27
N GLU A 46 -10.20 -6.32 -14.51
CA GLU A 46 -10.51 -7.65 -15.04
C GLU A 46 -11.02 -8.64 -13.98
N ALA A 47 -11.04 -8.27 -12.71
CA ALA A 47 -11.40 -9.15 -11.59
C ALA A 47 -12.73 -9.87 -11.78
N VAL A 48 -13.76 -9.17 -12.27
CA VAL A 48 -15.10 -9.74 -12.51
C VAL A 48 -15.08 -10.84 -13.57
N GLU A 49 -14.38 -10.62 -14.68
CA GLU A 49 -14.28 -11.60 -15.77
C GLU A 49 -13.51 -12.82 -15.33
N VAL A 50 -12.42 -12.63 -14.59
CA VAL A 50 -11.60 -13.70 -14.03
C VAL A 50 -12.39 -14.50 -13.01
N ALA A 51 -13.09 -13.84 -12.09
CA ALA A 51 -13.95 -14.50 -11.11
C ALA A 51 -15.03 -15.36 -11.79
N LYS A 52 -15.66 -14.87 -12.85
CA LYS A 52 -16.66 -15.63 -13.62
C LYS A 52 -16.08 -16.82 -14.40
N ALA A 53 -14.80 -16.77 -14.76
CA ALA A 53 -14.19 -17.77 -15.63
C ALA A 53 -13.58 -18.97 -14.89
N HIS A 54 -13.37 -18.89 -13.56
CA HIS A 54 -12.75 -19.96 -12.82
C HIS A 54 -13.62 -21.24 -12.83
N LYS A 55 -12.96 -22.40 -12.71
CA LYS A 55 -13.61 -23.73 -12.81
C LYS A 55 -13.44 -24.56 -11.56
N ALA A 56 -12.48 -24.19 -10.72
CA ALA A 56 -12.17 -24.81 -9.47
C ALA A 56 -11.55 -23.76 -8.56
N HIS A 57 -11.54 -24.00 -7.27
CA HIS A 57 -10.87 -23.12 -6.33
C HIS A 57 -10.16 -23.93 -5.22
N ILE A 58 -9.13 -23.32 -4.66
CA ILE A 58 -8.42 -23.83 -3.51
C ILE A 58 -8.83 -23.00 -2.29
N VAL A 59 -9.23 -23.66 -1.22
CA VAL A 59 -9.45 -23.02 0.07
C VAL A 59 -8.17 -23.19 0.90
N VAL A 60 -7.62 -22.07 1.36
CA VAL A 60 -6.52 -22.04 2.31
C VAL A 60 -7.06 -21.56 3.64
N ALA A 61 -6.77 -22.31 4.71
CA ALA A 61 -7.14 -21.95 6.07
C ALA A 61 -5.97 -22.17 7.02
N VAL A 62 -5.81 -21.26 7.98
CA VAL A 62 -4.83 -21.38 9.06
C VAL A 62 -5.58 -21.36 10.39
N LEU A 63 -5.44 -22.43 11.15
CA LEU A 63 -5.97 -22.57 12.49
C LEU A 63 -4.82 -22.50 13.50
N GLY A 64 -5.01 -21.81 14.61
CA GLY A 64 -3.98 -21.63 15.62
C GLY A 64 -4.55 -21.00 16.89
N GLU A 65 -3.67 -20.72 17.83
CA GLU A 65 -4.02 -20.07 19.08
C GLU A 65 -4.56 -18.67 18.82
N GLU A 66 -5.54 -18.29 19.60
CA GLU A 66 -6.22 -16.99 19.52
C GLU A 66 -5.29 -15.80 19.74
N GLU A 67 -4.19 -16.02 20.42
CA GLU A 67 -3.20 -15.01 20.79
C GLU A 67 -2.18 -14.70 19.67
N LYS A 68 -2.25 -15.41 18.52
CA LYS A 68 -1.26 -15.30 17.45
C LYS A 68 -1.86 -14.86 16.11
N LEU A 69 -2.80 -13.93 16.14
CA LEU A 69 -3.53 -13.50 14.93
C LEU A 69 -2.59 -12.98 13.83
N LEU A 70 -1.62 -12.17 14.21
CA LEU A 70 -0.65 -11.64 13.27
C LEU A 70 0.21 -12.73 12.62
N GLU A 71 0.70 -13.70 13.42
CA GLU A 71 1.48 -14.82 12.90
C GLU A 71 0.64 -15.76 12.02
N ARG A 72 -0.65 -15.89 12.33
CA ARG A 72 -1.61 -16.60 11.47
C ARG A 72 -1.79 -15.87 10.13
N GLY A 73 -1.92 -14.54 10.14
CA GLY A 73 -1.96 -13.71 8.94
C GLY A 73 -0.72 -13.87 8.09
N LYS A 74 0.47 -13.81 8.70
CA LYS A 74 1.75 -14.03 8.01
C LYS A 74 1.84 -15.44 7.37
N LEU A 75 1.45 -16.49 8.11
CA LEU A 75 1.46 -17.86 7.57
C LEU A 75 0.44 -18.03 6.45
N PHE A 76 -0.78 -17.50 6.64
CA PHE A 76 -1.81 -17.50 5.61
C PHE A 76 -1.32 -16.84 4.32
N THR A 77 -0.76 -15.65 4.41
CA THR A 77 -0.24 -14.90 3.25
C THR A 77 0.88 -15.65 2.52
N LYS A 78 1.79 -16.25 3.27
CA LYS A 78 2.86 -17.11 2.68
C LYS A 78 2.28 -18.31 1.94
N ALA A 79 1.27 -18.96 2.50
CA ALA A 79 0.61 -20.10 1.87
C ALA A 79 -0.14 -19.68 0.60
N MET A 80 -0.89 -18.57 0.65
CA MET A 80 -1.59 -18.00 -0.50
C MET A 80 -0.61 -17.63 -1.62
N ALA A 81 0.51 -16.97 -1.30
CA ALA A 81 1.55 -16.61 -2.27
C ALA A 81 2.18 -17.85 -2.95
N VAL A 82 2.33 -18.96 -2.22
CA VAL A 82 2.76 -20.24 -2.82
C VAL A 82 1.71 -20.79 -3.78
N CYS A 83 0.44 -20.68 -3.44
CA CYS A 83 -0.65 -21.08 -4.34
C CYS A 83 -0.73 -20.18 -5.58
N CYS A 84 -0.45 -18.88 -5.48
CA CYS A 84 -0.39 -17.95 -6.62
C CYS A 84 0.65 -18.36 -7.68
N LYS A 85 1.72 -19.03 -7.28
CA LYS A 85 2.77 -19.54 -8.20
C LYS A 85 2.32 -20.71 -9.07
N GLN A 86 1.15 -21.28 -8.81
CA GLN A 86 0.64 -22.40 -9.59
C GLN A 86 0.20 -21.94 -10.98
N LYS A 87 0.48 -22.76 -11.98
CA LYS A 87 0.24 -22.44 -13.40
C LYS A 87 -1.18 -22.00 -13.73
N TYR A 88 -2.15 -22.46 -12.97
CA TYR A 88 -3.59 -22.25 -13.23
C TYR A 88 -4.25 -21.34 -12.19
N ALA A 89 -3.49 -20.72 -11.31
CA ALA A 89 -4.00 -19.67 -10.44
C ALA A 89 -4.31 -18.44 -11.28
N THR A 90 -5.56 -18.03 -11.31
CA THR A 90 -6.05 -16.91 -12.11
C THR A 90 -6.50 -15.73 -11.26
N GLY A 91 -6.84 -15.95 -10.00
CA GLY A 91 -7.25 -14.92 -9.06
C GLY A 91 -7.12 -15.41 -7.62
N VAL A 92 -7.09 -14.49 -6.68
CA VAL A 92 -7.10 -14.73 -5.23
C VAL A 92 -8.28 -14.00 -4.64
N TYR A 93 -9.18 -14.72 -3.99
CA TYR A 93 -10.31 -14.12 -3.27
C TYR A 93 -10.06 -14.22 -1.77
N THR A 94 -9.89 -13.09 -1.10
CA THR A 94 -9.74 -12.98 0.36
C THR A 94 -10.10 -11.57 0.82
N SER A 95 -10.54 -11.43 2.08
CA SER A 95 -10.90 -10.13 2.69
C SER A 95 -11.89 -9.30 1.84
N GLY A 96 -12.86 -9.98 1.19
CA GLY A 96 -13.84 -9.31 0.33
C GLY A 96 -13.30 -8.73 -0.97
N VAL A 97 -12.11 -9.13 -1.41
CA VAL A 97 -11.44 -8.62 -2.62
C VAL A 97 -10.91 -9.75 -3.49
N VAL A 98 -10.94 -9.55 -4.79
CA VAL A 98 -10.31 -10.44 -5.77
C VAL A 98 -9.01 -9.80 -6.27
N PHE A 99 -7.88 -10.41 -5.96
CA PHE A 99 -6.56 -9.93 -6.36
C PHE A 99 -6.04 -10.64 -7.61
N GLU A 100 -5.27 -9.92 -8.41
CA GLU A 100 -4.40 -10.53 -9.41
C GLU A 100 -3.29 -11.31 -8.69
N PRO A 101 -3.01 -12.58 -9.08
CA PRO A 101 -2.08 -13.43 -8.31
C PRO A 101 -0.67 -12.88 -8.16
N ARG A 102 -0.13 -12.21 -9.18
CA ARG A 102 1.22 -11.62 -9.12
C ARG A 102 1.26 -10.39 -8.23
N PHE A 103 0.18 -9.60 -8.23
CA PHE A 103 0.06 -8.46 -7.34
C PHE A 103 0.00 -8.93 -5.88
N TYR A 104 -0.84 -9.95 -5.59
CA TYR A 104 -0.90 -10.55 -4.25
C TYR A 104 0.46 -11.10 -3.80
N GLU A 105 1.17 -11.81 -4.70
CA GLU A 105 2.51 -12.37 -4.45
C GLU A 105 3.54 -11.26 -4.17
N GLY A 106 3.52 -10.18 -4.97
CA GLY A 106 4.42 -9.04 -4.78
C GLY A 106 4.25 -8.38 -3.41
N LEU A 107 3.01 -8.16 -2.98
CA LEU A 107 2.74 -7.65 -1.62
C LEU A 107 3.15 -8.65 -0.53
N ALA A 108 2.93 -9.95 -0.74
CA ALA A 108 3.34 -10.98 0.22
C ALA A 108 4.87 -11.04 0.42
N ASP A 109 5.64 -10.61 -0.57
CA ASP A 109 7.09 -10.54 -0.48
C ASP A 109 7.59 -9.53 0.56
N MET A 110 6.77 -8.54 0.97
CA MET A 110 7.05 -7.63 2.09
C MET A 110 7.36 -8.39 3.39
N LEU A 111 6.77 -9.58 3.58
CA LEU A 111 7.07 -10.44 4.72
C LEU A 111 8.53 -10.95 4.78
N LYS A 112 9.29 -10.86 3.71
CA LYS A 112 10.73 -11.20 3.68
C LYS A 112 11.57 -10.12 4.36
N GLU A 113 11.07 -8.88 4.34
CA GLU A 113 11.69 -7.70 4.95
C GLU A 113 11.11 -7.39 6.34
N ASP A 114 10.30 -8.32 6.89
CA ASP A 114 9.57 -8.18 8.17
C ASP A 114 8.52 -7.05 8.16
N GLU A 115 8.06 -6.67 6.97
CA GLU A 115 6.98 -5.70 6.77
C GLU A 115 5.62 -6.38 6.62
N LEU A 116 4.54 -5.70 7.05
CA LEU A 116 3.19 -6.25 6.98
C LEU A 116 2.56 -5.97 5.61
N PRO A 117 2.05 -7.00 4.91
CA PRO A 117 1.39 -6.83 3.62
C PRO A 117 -0.06 -6.34 3.82
N ILE A 118 -0.21 -5.11 4.29
CA ILE A 118 -1.50 -4.54 4.73
C ILE A 118 -2.57 -4.65 3.64
N PHE A 119 -2.22 -4.38 2.39
CA PHE A 119 -3.15 -4.48 1.26
C PHE A 119 -3.58 -5.91 0.92
N ASN A 120 -2.88 -6.94 1.40
CA ASN A 120 -3.36 -8.33 1.32
C ASN A 120 -4.36 -8.67 2.42
N TRP A 121 -4.39 -7.89 3.49
CA TRP A 121 -5.14 -8.18 4.71
C TRP A 121 -6.36 -7.30 4.90
N VAL A 122 -6.25 -6.04 4.48
CA VAL A 122 -7.26 -5.02 4.71
C VAL A 122 -7.66 -4.40 3.37
N TRP A 123 -8.95 -4.37 3.11
CA TRP A 123 -9.53 -3.62 2.01
C TRP A 123 -9.81 -2.18 2.46
N PHE A 124 -9.47 -1.23 1.61
CA PHE A 124 -9.73 0.19 1.80
C PHE A 124 -10.84 0.61 0.83
N GLY A 125 -12.09 0.55 1.32
CA GLY A 125 -13.25 0.94 0.53
C GLY A 125 -13.38 2.46 0.48
N LEU A 126 -13.63 3.00 -0.72
CA LEU A 126 -13.81 4.43 -0.94
C LEU A 126 -15.10 4.68 -1.71
N TYR A 127 -15.89 5.66 -1.29
CA TYR A 127 -17.09 6.08 -2.03
C TYR A 127 -17.42 7.54 -1.76
N ARG A 128 -18.10 8.20 -2.69
CA ARG A 128 -18.58 9.58 -2.54
C ARG A 128 -20.05 9.59 -2.11
N SER A 129 -20.36 10.48 -1.17
CA SER A 129 -21.72 10.79 -0.73
C SER A 129 -22.01 12.29 -0.95
N GLU A 130 -23.22 12.74 -0.60
CA GLU A 130 -23.55 14.19 -0.64
C GLU A 130 -22.64 15.03 0.29
N GLY A 131 -22.10 14.42 1.35
CA GLY A 131 -21.24 15.10 2.33
C GLY A 131 -19.76 15.14 1.98
N GLY A 132 -19.31 14.41 0.96
CA GLY A 132 -17.90 14.31 0.58
C GLY A 132 -17.43 12.89 0.29
N LEU A 133 -16.12 12.70 0.33
CA LEU A 133 -15.50 11.38 0.22
C LEU A 133 -15.59 10.64 1.55
N ASN A 134 -15.82 9.34 1.47
CA ASN A 134 -15.83 8.44 2.62
C ASN A 134 -14.86 7.30 2.36
N GLY A 135 -14.17 6.84 3.40
CA GLY A 135 -13.29 5.70 3.37
C GLY A 135 -13.52 4.78 4.56
N TYR A 136 -13.28 3.49 4.37
CA TYR A 136 -13.38 2.52 5.46
C TYR A 136 -12.38 1.38 5.27
N THR A 137 -12.01 0.75 6.37
CA THR A 137 -11.25 -0.52 6.37
C THR A 137 -12.21 -1.70 6.43
N TYR A 138 -11.78 -2.84 5.87
CA TYR A 138 -12.47 -4.12 6.00
C TYR A 138 -11.43 -5.24 6.07
N GLY A 139 -11.41 -5.99 7.18
CA GLY A 139 -10.44 -7.04 7.46
C GLY A 139 -9.60 -6.83 8.71
N MET A 140 -9.76 -5.70 9.42
CA MET A 140 -9.10 -5.46 10.71
C MET A 140 -9.59 -6.39 11.81
N ASP A 141 -10.86 -6.80 11.76
CA ASP A 141 -11.51 -7.71 12.70
C ASP A 141 -10.84 -9.09 12.75
N VAL A 142 -10.28 -9.54 11.63
CA VAL A 142 -9.50 -10.78 11.55
C VAL A 142 -8.29 -10.76 12.49
N PHE A 143 -7.78 -9.58 12.78
CA PHE A 143 -6.67 -9.33 13.71
C PHE A 143 -7.13 -8.85 15.08
N GLY A 144 -8.42 -8.96 15.39
CA GLY A 144 -8.99 -8.54 16.66
C GLY A 144 -9.02 -7.02 16.87
N LYS A 145 -8.98 -6.25 15.75
CA LYS A 145 -9.08 -4.79 15.78
C LYS A 145 -10.42 -4.35 15.19
N GLU A 146 -10.91 -3.20 15.65
CA GLU A 146 -12.12 -2.62 15.09
C GLU A 146 -11.85 -1.96 13.74
N GLU A 147 -12.83 -2.02 12.84
CA GLU A 147 -12.76 -1.35 11.55
C GLU A 147 -12.80 0.18 11.75
N MET A 148 -12.14 0.89 10.85
CA MET A 148 -12.06 2.35 10.86
C MET A 148 -12.85 2.94 9.69
N GLU A 149 -13.49 4.07 9.95
CA GLU A 149 -14.21 4.85 8.95
C GLU A 149 -13.80 6.32 9.02
N VAL A 150 -13.53 6.92 7.87
CA VAL A 150 -13.43 8.37 7.69
C VAL A 150 -14.63 8.81 6.86
N LEU A 151 -15.36 9.81 7.32
CA LEU A 151 -16.63 10.21 6.74
C LEU A 151 -16.60 11.68 6.32
N ASN A 152 -17.18 11.96 5.14
CA ASN A 152 -17.45 13.30 4.64
C ASN A 152 -16.21 14.23 4.60
N THR A 153 -15.08 13.69 4.14
CA THR A 153 -13.86 14.49 3.93
C THR A 153 -13.81 15.08 2.52
N ASP A 154 -13.09 16.19 2.36
CA ASP A 154 -12.71 16.80 1.07
C ASP A 154 -11.35 16.29 0.56
N ALA A 155 -10.77 15.29 1.21
CA ALA A 155 -9.54 14.64 0.75
C ALA A 155 -9.67 14.04 -0.66
N GLU A 156 -8.55 13.88 -1.33
CA GLU A 156 -8.52 13.09 -2.56
C GLU A 156 -8.54 11.57 -2.22
N PRO A 157 -9.10 10.75 -3.11
CA PRO A 157 -9.28 9.30 -2.84
C PRO A 157 -7.98 8.57 -2.47
N GLU A 158 -6.89 8.97 -3.07
CA GLU A 158 -5.57 8.39 -2.84
C GLU A 158 -5.03 8.77 -1.46
N GLU A 159 -5.10 10.04 -1.11
CA GLU A 159 -4.70 10.57 0.19
C GLU A 159 -5.46 9.87 1.33
N LEU A 160 -6.79 9.73 1.19
CA LEU A 160 -7.61 9.05 2.18
C LEU A 160 -7.27 7.55 2.29
N ARG A 161 -7.02 6.88 1.15
CA ARG A 161 -6.60 5.47 1.15
C ARG A 161 -5.28 5.29 1.88
N ASP A 162 -4.29 6.12 1.57
CA ASP A 162 -2.94 6.01 2.12
C ASP A 162 -2.92 6.37 3.61
N PHE A 163 -3.75 7.32 4.04
CA PHE A 163 -3.99 7.62 5.44
C PHE A 163 -4.56 6.40 6.19
N LEU A 164 -5.64 5.78 5.69
CA LEU A 164 -6.22 4.58 6.30
C LEU A 164 -5.25 3.40 6.30
N ALA A 165 -4.46 3.23 5.24
CA ALA A 165 -3.45 2.18 5.15
C ALA A 165 -2.32 2.39 6.18
N SER A 166 -1.88 3.63 6.38
CA SER A 166 -0.89 3.99 7.40
C SER A 166 -1.41 3.72 8.81
N LEU A 167 -2.67 4.08 9.09
CA LEU A 167 -3.30 3.78 10.38
C LEU A 167 -3.44 2.27 10.61
N ALA A 168 -3.91 1.52 9.63
CA ALA A 168 -4.03 0.07 9.72
C ALA A 168 -2.65 -0.58 9.95
N SER A 169 -1.63 -0.13 9.24
CA SER A 169 -0.26 -0.58 9.43
C SER A 169 0.23 -0.32 10.86
N TYR A 170 0.04 0.88 11.36
CA TYR A 170 0.42 1.25 12.73
C TYR A 170 -0.30 0.39 13.77
N VAL A 171 -1.64 0.28 13.65
CA VAL A 171 -2.47 -0.49 14.60
C VAL A 171 -2.05 -1.96 14.64
N LEU A 172 -1.77 -2.57 13.49
CA LEU A 172 -1.37 -3.99 13.42
C LEU A 172 0.10 -4.22 13.77
N ALA A 173 1.01 -3.35 13.34
CA ALA A 173 2.44 -3.53 13.60
C ALA A 173 2.80 -3.29 15.07
N CYS A 174 2.14 -2.34 15.72
CA CYS A 174 2.38 -1.98 17.12
C CYS A 174 1.39 -2.65 18.09
N ASP A 175 0.46 -3.48 17.58
CA ASP A 175 -0.62 -4.11 18.36
C ASP A 175 -1.45 -3.13 19.19
N VAL A 176 -1.67 -1.92 18.64
CA VAL A 176 -2.41 -0.86 19.33
C VAL A 176 -3.91 -1.15 19.31
N THR A 177 -4.60 -0.83 20.39
CA THR A 177 -6.07 -0.82 20.45
C THR A 177 -6.54 0.61 20.64
N LEU A 178 -7.08 1.20 19.58
CA LEU A 178 -7.62 2.56 19.58
C LEU A 178 -8.94 2.60 20.38
N GLN A 179 -9.17 3.68 21.12
CA GLN A 179 -10.34 3.81 21.98
C GLN A 179 -11.14 5.09 21.67
N ASP A 180 -12.43 5.05 22.01
CA ASP A 180 -13.31 6.21 21.93
C ASP A 180 -12.78 7.39 22.76
N GLY A 181 -12.73 8.56 22.15
CA GLY A 181 -12.25 9.80 22.77
C GLY A 181 -10.73 10.01 22.70
N GLU A 182 -9.97 9.05 22.18
CA GLU A 182 -8.55 9.24 21.90
C GLU A 182 -8.32 10.09 20.65
N THR A 183 -7.09 10.48 20.41
CA THR A 183 -6.63 11.12 19.17
C THR A 183 -5.45 10.35 18.61
N ILE A 184 -5.36 10.33 17.29
CA ILE A 184 -4.23 9.76 16.57
C ILE A 184 -3.72 10.77 15.55
N GLY A 185 -2.43 10.76 15.25
CA GLY A 185 -1.82 11.65 14.26
C GLY A 185 -0.35 11.31 14.07
N PHE A 186 0.23 11.80 12.98
CA PHE A 186 1.63 11.54 12.63
C PHE A 186 2.60 12.60 13.19
N SER A 187 2.05 13.71 13.74
CA SER A 187 2.81 14.76 14.40
C SER A 187 2.03 15.37 15.57
N ALA A 188 2.67 16.25 16.33
CA ALA A 188 2.03 16.95 17.47
C ALA A 188 0.87 17.85 17.06
N ASP A 189 0.91 18.39 15.84
CA ASP A 189 -0.12 19.29 15.29
C ASP A 189 -1.15 18.56 14.42
N ASP A 190 -0.83 17.34 13.98
CA ASP A 190 -1.71 16.46 13.21
C ASP A 190 -2.51 15.57 14.17
N LYS A 191 -3.73 15.98 14.50
CA LYS A 191 -4.57 15.29 15.48
C LYS A 191 -5.95 14.93 14.93
N HIS A 192 -6.14 13.64 14.71
CA HIS A 192 -7.39 13.06 14.27
C HIS A 192 -8.14 12.50 15.48
N THR A 193 -9.38 12.96 15.70
CA THR A 193 -10.23 12.44 16.78
C THR A 193 -10.74 11.05 16.47
N ILE A 194 -10.86 10.20 17.48
CA ILE A 194 -11.43 8.86 17.39
C ILE A 194 -12.75 8.85 18.12
N THR A 195 -13.82 8.43 17.45
CA THR A 195 -15.15 8.26 18.04
C THR A 195 -15.70 6.89 17.66
N ARG A 196 -16.18 6.13 18.65
CA ARG A 196 -16.74 4.80 18.45
C ARG A 196 -18.25 4.85 18.31
N SER A 197 -18.80 4.39 17.20
CA SER A 197 -20.24 4.37 16.93
C SER A 197 -20.63 3.24 15.98
N PRO A 198 -21.94 2.94 15.79
CA PRO A 198 -22.40 1.99 14.78
C PRO A 198 -21.84 2.29 13.38
N GLY A 199 -21.63 1.25 12.59
CA GLY A 199 -21.15 1.35 11.20
C GLY A 199 -22.03 2.27 10.35
N ILE A 200 -21.40 2.94 9.38
CA ILE A 200 -22.06 3.78 8.38
C ILE A 200 -21.74 3.29 6.99
N SER A 201 -20.46 3.07 6.68
CA SER A 201 -20.00 2.40 5.47
C SER A 201 -20.10 0.88 5.58
N LEU A 202 -20.08 0.38 6.80
CA LEU A 202 -20.23 -1.01 7.21
C LEU A 202 -21.60 -1.22 7.86
N PRO A 203 -22.05 -2.48 8.06
CA PRO A 203 -23.33 -2.77 8.68
C PRO A 203 -23.52 -2.06 10.03
N GLU A 204 -24.72 -1.51 10.26
CA GLU A 204 -25.06 -0.73 11.46
C GLU A 204 -24.92 -1.56 12.76
N GLU A 205 -25.04 -2.87 12.67
CA GLU A 205 -24.84 -3.77 13.80
C GLU A 205 -23.37 -3.87 14.25
N GLN A 206 -22.43 -3.52 13.38
CA GLN A 206 -21.01 -3.50 13.68
C GLN A 206 -20.60 -2.14 14.26
N MET A 207 -19.91 -2.15 15.39
CA MET A 207 -19.26 -0.94 15.90
C MET A 207 -17.96 -0.68 15.17
N THR A 208 -17.72 0.57 14.82
CA THR A 208 -16.51 1.00 14.12
C THR A 208 -15.93 2.27 14.73
N LEU A 209 -14.66 2.54 14.45
CA LEU A 209 -13.98 3.76 14.87
C LEU A 209 -14.09 4.81 13.77
N LYS A 210 -14.74 5.94 14.07
CA LYS A 210 -14.78 7.09 13.17
C LYS A 210 -13.55 7.94 13.43
N ILE A 211 -12.71 8.07 12.42
CA ILE A 211 -11.50 8.88 12.48
C ILE A 211 -11.81 10.23 11.84
N GLY A 212 -11.72 11.30 12.62
CA GLY A 212 -11.85 12.66 12.10
C GLY A 212 -10.63 12.98 11.24
N TYR A 213 -10.85 13.24 9.95
CA TYR A 213 -9.78 13.54 9.02
C TYR A 213 -10.08 14.82 8.24
N GLU A 214 -9.24 15.83 8.45
CA GLU A 214 -9.23 17.04 7.64
C GLU A 214 -7.94 17.06 6.84
N PRO A 215 -8.00 17.13 5.51
CA PRO A 215 -6.80 17.21 4.67
C PRO A 215 -6.01 18.47 5.03
N ILE A 216 -4.70 18.38 5.03
CA ILE A 216 -3.83 19.53 5.27
C ILE A 216 -4.06 20.51 4.12
N LYS A 217 -4.84 21.56 4.37
CA LYS A 217 -5.02 22.66 3.41
C LYS A 217 -3.69 23.38 3.36
N GLY A 218 -2.95 23.20 2.25
CA GLY A 218 -1.79 24.04 1.99
C GLY A 218 -2.21 25.51 2.09
N ASP A 219 -1.53 26.28 2.91
CA ASP A 219 -1.80 27.72 3.06
C ASP A 219 -1.72 28.39 1.69
N PRO A 220 -2.75 29.16 1.30
CA PRO A 220 -2.63 30.02 0.13
C PRO A 220 -1.67 31.17 0.50
N GLU A 221 -0.48 31.13 -0.08
CA GLU A 221 0.48 32.23 -0.25
C GLU A 221 0.41 33.33 0.85
N ASP A 222 1.26 33.24 1.85
CA ASP A 222 1.63 34.42 2.64
C ASP A 222 2.99 34.95 2.13
N ASP A 223 2.89 35.88 1.17
CA ASP A 223 3.99 36.67 0.67
C ASP A 223 4.14 37.91 1.54
N SER A 224 4.77 37.76 2.72
CA SER A 224 5.25 38.93 3.48
C SER A 224 6.45 38.58 4.33
N CYS A 225 7.63 38.91 3.79
CA CYS A 225 8.84 39.05 4.57
C CYS A 225 8.68 40.16 5.61
N ASP A 226 8.81 39.86 6.90
CA ASP A 226 9.34 40.85 7.84
C ASP A 226 10.16 40.17 8.94
N HIS A 227 11.43 40.60 9.04
CA HIS A 227 12.37 40.14 10.04
C HIS A 227 12.10 40.83 11.37
N SER A 228 11.97 40.07 12.44
CA SER A 228 12.35 40.54 13.78
C SER A 228 12.76 39.37 14.68
N ASP A 229 14.02 39.45 15.09
CA ASP A 229 14.65 38.54 16.05
C ASP A 229 13.86 38.48 17.37
N ASN A 230 13.64 37.26 17.85
CA ASN A 230 13.68 37.00 19.31
C ASN A 230 14.04 35.52 19.60
N ASP A 231 15.12 35.40 20.33
CA ASP A 231 15.70 34.22 20.92
C ASP A 231 14.75 33.63 22.00
N ASP A 232 14.34 32.38 21.84
CA ASP A 232 13.98 31.50 22.97
C ASP A 232 14.06 30.03 22.54
N THR A 233 15.02 29.35 23.15
CA THR A 233 15.30 27.91 22.99
C THR A 233 14.15 27.05 23.47
N GLN A 234 13.51 26.30 22.58
CA GLN A 234 12.78 25.06 22.89
C GLN A 234 13.07 24.02 21.81
N ASP A 235 13.25 22.78 22.23
CA ASP A 235 13.64 21.63 21.43
C ASP A 235 12.77 21.49 20.17
N GLU A 236 13.27 21.96 19.03
CA GLU A 236 12.73 21.68 17.71
C GLU A 236 13.09 20.24 17.37
N GLU A 237 12.11 19.33 17.35
CA GLU A 237 12.27 18.11 16.59
C GLU A 237 12.52 18.51 15.14
N GLU A 238 13.74 18.30 14.71
CA GLU A 238 14.28 18.60 13.40
C GLU A 238 13.42 17.89 12.34
N PHE A 239 12.48 18.61 11.70
CA PHE A 239 11.97 18.20 10.39
C PHE A 239 13.19 18.13 9.48
N SER A 240 13.68 16.94 9.21
CA SER A 240 14.79 16.76 8.29
C SER A 240 14.32 17.28 6.94
N ASN A 241 15.04 18.26 6.38
CA ASN A 241 14.85 18.65 5.00
C ASN A 241 14.89 17.40 4.12
N PRO A 242 14.02 17.31 3.08
CA PRO A 242 14.01 16.16 2.20
C PRO A 242 15.41 15.91 1.63
N GLU A 243 15.79 14.64 1.51
CA GLU A 243 17.04 14.29 0.83
C GLU A 243 16.92 14.69 -0.64
N VAL A 244 17.88 15.46 -1.13
CA VAL A 244 17.92 15.93 -2.51
C VAL A 244 19.29 15.63 -3.12
N TYR A 245 19.35 15.46 -4.42
CA TYR A 245 20.62 15.42 -5.14
C TYR A 245 21.37 16.75 -5.01
N THR A 246 22.70 16.68 -4.94
CA THR A 246 23.55 17.84 -5.20
C THR A 246 23.46 18.24 -6.68
N GLU A 247 23.83 19.47 -7.02
CA GLU A 247 23.86 19.94 -8.43
C GLU A 247 24.67 18.99 -9.33
N GLU A 248 25.84 18.54 -8.88
CA GLU A 248 26.70 17.60 -9.63
C GLU A 248 26.06 16.22 -9.82
N GLU A 249 25.31 15.73 -8.82
CA GLU A 249 24.59 14.47 -8.90
C GLU A 249 23.38 14.58 -9.82
N MET A 250 22.68 15.71 -9.78
CA MET A 250 21.54 15.99 -10.66
C MET A 250 21.99 16.05 -12.13
N GLU A 251 23.05 16.81 -12.44
CA GLU A 251 23.64 16.85 -13.79
C GLU A 251 24.03 15.46 -14.29
N ALA A 252 24.62 14.63 -13.43
CA ALA A 252 25.02 13.27 -13.80
C ALA A 252 23.82 12.37 -14.12
N VAL A 253 22.70 12.52 -13.38
CA VAL A 253 21.45 11.78 -13.65
C VAL A 253 20.79 12.29 -14.92
N GLU A 254 20.75 13.61 -15.16
CA GLU A 254 20.25 14.20 -16.39
C GLU A 254 21.03 13.69 -17.61
N GLU A 255 22.37 13.74 -17.56
CA GLU A 255 23.23 13.21 -18.64
C GLU A 255 22.95 11.72 -18.90
N HIS A 256 22.75 10.95 -17.84
CA HIS A 256 22.43 9.52 -17.94
C HIS A 256 21.06 9.30 -18.60
N ILE A 257 20.03 10.04 -18.20
CA ILE A 257 18.70 9.99 -18.80
C ILE A 257 18.79 10.35 -20.29
N GLU A 258 19.46 11.47 -20.65
CA GLU A 258 19.62 11.88 -22.02
C GLU A 258 20.38 10.83 -22.86
N GLN A 259 21.41 10.24 -22.32
CA GLN A 259 22.23 9.22 -23.00
C GLN A 259 21.45 7.95 -23.32
N TYR A 260 20.63 7.45 -22.40
CA TYR A 260 19.99 6.13 -22.53
C TYR A 260 18.53 6.19 -22.95
N PHE A 261 17.82 7.22 -22.55
CA PHE A 261 16.39 7.41 -22.87
C PHE A 261 16.14 8.53 -23.88
N GLY A 262 17.04 9.48 -24.03
CA GLY A 262 16.92 10.66 -24.91
C GLY A 262 16.56 11.91 -24.12
N LYS A 263 16.56 13.04 -24.84
CA LYS A 263 16.27 14.34 -24.24
C LYS A 263 14.86 14.39 -23.71
N PHE A 264 14.72 14.86 -22.49
CA PHE A 264 13.42 15.16 -21.89
C PHE A 264 13.09 16.64 -22.15
N GLU A 265 11.80 16.93 -22.35
CA GLU A 265 11.32 18.28 -22.69
C GLU A 265 10.50 18.89 -21.56
N ASN A 266 9.90 18.04 -20.71
CA ASN A 266 9.08 18.43 -19.58
C ASN A 266 9.47 17.68 -18.33
N VAL A 267 9.27 18.31 -17.18
CA VAL A 267 9.47 17.73 -15.85
C VAL A 267 8.22 17.98 -15.02
N PHE A 268 7.69 16.96 -14.40
CA PHE A 268 6.67 17.08 -13.36
C PHE A 268 7.36 17.26 -12.02
N HIS A 269 7.51 18.50 -11.59
CA HIS A 269 8.13 18.83 -10.31
C HIS A 269 7.23 18.43 -9.14
N GLU A 270 7.87 18.05 -8.05
CA GLU A 270 7.21 17.83 -6.79
C GLU A 270 7.25 19.13 -5.97
N LEU A 271 6.08 19.63 -5.56
CA LEU A 271 6.00 20.90 -4.82
C LEU A 271 6.24 20.73 -3.32
N VAL A 272 5.89 19.57 -2.77
CA VAL A 272 6.07 19.25 -1.35
C VAL A 272 6.63 17.82 -1.23
N SER A 273 7.77 17.70 -0.58
CA SER A 273 8.48 16.42 -0.41
C SER A 273 8.68 16.13 1.07
N PRO A 274 8.01 15.12 1.62
CA PRO A 274 8.14 14.79 3.05
C PRO A 274 9.47 14.13 3.42
N ASP A 275 10.11 13.44 2.47
CA ASP A 275 11.27 12.59 2.69
C ASP A 275 12.37 12.75 1.62
N ILE A 276 12.08 12.42 0.38
CA ILE A 276 12.91 12.71 -0.80
C ILE A 276 12.14 13.56 -1.81
N HIS A 277 12.85 14.42 -2.51
CA HIS A 277 12.29 15.17 -3.61
C HIS A 277 12.38 14.35 -4.91
N VAL A 278 11.25 13.98 -5.51
CA VAL A 278 11.20 13.15 -6.71
C VAL A 278 10.46 13.84 -7.84
N ASP A 279 11.22 14.29 -8.81
CA ASP A 279 10.69 14.82 -10.07
C ASP A 279 10.50 13.69 -11.09
N ILE A 280 9.65 13.90 -12.08
CA ILE A 280 9.43 12.96 -13.18
C ILE A 280 9.79 13.64 -14.50
N CYS A 281 10.87 13.17 -15.13
CA CYS A 281 11.31 13.61 -16.44
C CYS A 281 10.50 12.91 -17.53
N VAL A 282 10.03 13.67 -18.53
CA VAL A 282 9.28 13.16 -19.68
C VAL A 282 10.15 13.14 -20.92
N VAL A 283 10.48 11.94 -21.38
CA VAL A 283 11.20 11.73 -22.63
C VAL A 283 10.18 11.42 -23.73
N PRO A 284 10.01 12.28 -24.73
CA PRO A 284 9.01 12.10 -25.77
C PRO A 284 9.39 10.95 -26.73
N PRO A 285 8.44 10.44 -27.52
CA PRO A 285 8.72 9.52 -28.60
C PRO A 285 9.69 10.11 -29.62
N SER A 286 10.47 9.26 -30.28
CA SER A 286 11.40 9.63 -31.33
C SER A 286 11.26 8.70 -32.54
N GLU A 287 11.99 8.97 -33.64
CA GLU A 287 12.01 8.10 -34.83
C GLU A 287 12.52 6.68 -34.52
N GLU A 288 13.34 6.51 -33.47
CA GLU A 288 13.90 5.25 -33.05
C GLU A 288 13.06 4.55 -31.96
N ARG A 289 12.14 5.28 -31.32
CA ARG A 289 11.31 4.82 -30.20
C ARG A 289 9.91 5.39 -30.35
N ASP A 290 8.96 4.54 -30.62
CA ASP A 290 7.55 4.85 -30.78
C ASP A 290 6.76 4.84 -29.44
N TYR A 291 7.43 5.22 -28.33
CA TYR A 291 6.85 5.29 -27.00
C TYR A 291 7.42 6.48 -26.21
N CYS A 292 6.62 7.00 -25.30
CA CYS A 292 7.03 7.97 -24.29
C CYS A 292 7.68 7.26 -23.11
N THR A 293 8.70 7.84 -22.49
CA THR A 293 9.28 7.31 -21.24
C THR A 293 9.18 8.34 -20.13
N LEU A 294 8.67 7.93 -18.97
CA LEU A 294 8.76 8.70 -17.75
C LEU A 294 9.91 8.13 -16.91
N VAL A 295 10.75 9.00 -16.37
CA VAL A 295 11.91 8.61 -15.54
C VAL A 295 11.88 9.44 -14.27
N THR A 296 12.04 8.81 -13.11
CA THR A 296 12.23 9.55 -11.85
C THR A 296 13.58 10.25 -11.85
N MET A 297 13.66 11.37 -11.15
CA MET A 297 14.89 12.09 -10.83
C MET A 297 14.81 12.56 -9.38
N GLY A 298 15.61 11.94 -8.53
CA GLY A 298 15.63 12.21 -7.09
C GLY A 298 15.50 11.01 -6.19
N MET A 299 14.98 9.86 -6.67
CA MET A 299 14.91 8.64 -5.86
C MET A 299 16.29 8.22 -5.34
N GLY A 300 17.31 8.32 -6.14
CA GLY A 300 18.67 7.93 -5.79
C GLY A 300 19.40 8.95 -4.87
N ALA A 301 18.76 10.05 -4.46
CA ALA A 301 19.29 10.90 -3.38
C ALA A 301 19.40 10.08 -2.10
N HIS A 302 18.40 9.27 -1.80
CA HIS A 302 18.45 8.29 -0.73
C HIS A 302 19.29 7.06 -1.12
N ARG A 303 20.23 6.64 -0.26
CA ARG A 303 21.02 5.43 -0.47
C ARG A 303 20.28 4.21 0.07
N MET A 304 19.96 3.29 -0.82
CA MET A 304 19.34 2.02 -0.46
C MET A 304 20.32 1.09 0.25
N ASN A 305 19.81 0.29 1.19
CA ASN A 305 20.58 -0.79 1.80
C ASN A 305 20.77 -1.93 0.78
N VAL A 306 22.01 -2.18 0.40
CA VAL A 306 22.40 -3.26 -0.50
C VAL A 306 23.15 -4.33 0.28
N PRO A 307 22.82 -5.62 0.13
CA PRO A 307 23.57 -6.72 0.74
C PRO A 307 25.05 -6.67 0.40
N GLU A 308 25.92 -7.06 1.36
CA GLU A 308 27.38 -7.02 1.18
C GLU A 308 27.86 -7.76 -0.07
N GLU A 309 27.17 -8.85 -0.45
CA GLU A 309 27.48 -9.64 -1.65
C GLU A 309 27.27 -8.86 -2.97
N LEU A 310 26.47 -7.81 -2.95
CA LEU A 310 26.16 -6.96 -4.10
C LEU A 310 26.85 -5.59 -4.06
N ALA A 311 27.63 -5.30 -3.03
CA ALA A 311 28.28 -4.00 -2.84
C ALA A 311 29.24 -3.63 -3.99
N GLU A 312 29.85 -4.64 -4.65
CA GLU A 312 30.73 -4.43 -5.82
C GLU A 312 30.02 -3.83 -7.02
N TYR A 313 28.67 -4.01 -7.13
CA TYR A 313 27.86 -3.52 -8.24
C TYR A 313 27.36 -2.09 -8.03
N LYS A 314 27.56 -1.48 -6.85
CA LYS A 314 27.17 -0.10 -6.52
C LYS A 314 25.68 0.18 -6.80
N LEU A 315 24.82 -0.70 -6.31
CA LEU A 315 23.37 -0.65 -6.53
C LEU A 315 22.61 0.16 -5.47
N GLU A 316 23.31 0.92 -4.65
CA GLU A 316 22.75 1.74 -3.58
C GLU A 316 21.94 2.95 -4.06
N ARG A 317 22.01 3.28 -5.36
CA ARG A 317 21.23 4.37 -5.98
C ARG A 317 20.55 3.88 -7.25
N ALA A 318 19.31 4.27 -7.44
CA ALA A 318 18.54 3.92 -8.63
C ALA A 318 17.52 5.01 -8.96
N GLU A 319 17.11 5.06 -10.22
CA GLU A 319 15.94 5.76 -10.68
C GLU A 319 15.00 4.76 -11.36
N LEU A 320 13.71 5.08 -11.39
CA LEU A 320 12.68 4.26 -12.00
C LEU A 320 12.31 4.79 -13.37
N ALA A 321 11.95 3.92 -14.29
CA ALA A 321 11.47 4.31 -15.60
C ALA A 321 10.26 3.47 -16.01
N ILE A 322 9.29 4.09 -16.70
CA ILE A 322 8.14 3.43 -17.31
C ILE A 322 7.97 3.88 -18.75
N ALA A 323 7.76 2.93 -19.66
CA ALA A 323 7.44 3.21 -21.05
C ALA A 323 5.92 3.22 -21.25
N LEU A 324 5.42 4.24 -21.94
CA LEU A 324 4.00 4.47 -22.21
C LEU A 324 3.79 4.58 -23.73
N PRO A 325 2.58 4.30 -24.25
CA PRO A 325 2.25 4.54 -25.66
C PRO A 325 2.60 5.96 -26.11
N ALA A 326 3.01 6.12 -27.36
CA ALA A 326 3.43 7.41 -27.92
C ALA A 326 2.34 8.50 -27.85
N ASP A 327 1.08 8.11 -27.82
CA ASP A 327 -0.11 8.96 -27.72
C ASP A 327 -0.60 9.17 -26.28
N TRP A 328 0.21 8.79 -25.28
CA TRP A 328 -0.13 9.00 -23.87
C TRP A 328 -0.26 10.50 -23.57
N LYS A 329 -1.36 10.86 -22.93
CA LYS A 329 -1.66 12.26 -22.66
C LYS A 329 -0.99 12.70 -21.36
N LEU A 330 -0.12 13.69 -21.50
CA LEU A 330 0.64 14.30 -20.40
C LEU A 330 0.37 15.81 -20.25
N ASP A 331 -0.70 16.30 -20.92
CA ASP A 331 -1.13 17.69 -20.76
C ASP A 331 -1.88 17.90 -19.42
N GLN A 332 -1.80 19.12 -18.89
CA GLN A 332 -2.32 19.48 -17.58
C GLN A 332 -3.81 19.16 -17.38
N GLU A 333 -4.62 19.21 -18.43
CA GLU A 333 -6.05 18.91 -18.34
C GLU A 333 -6.32 17.41 -18.30
N SER A 334 -5.59 16.62 -19.12
CA SER A 334 -5.69 15.17 -19.13
C SER A 334 -5.20 14.56 -17.82
N MET A 335 -4.18 15.16 -17.19
CA MET A 335 -3.60 14.69 -15.93
C MET A 335 -4.53 14.82 -14.72
N LYS A 336 -5.67 15.52 -14.85
CA LYS A 336 -6.73 15.51 -13.83
C LYS A 336 -7.52 14.19 -13.81
N ASP A 337 -7.41 13.39 -14.85
CA ASP A 337 -8.04 12.07 -14.97
C ASP A 337 -7.01 11.00 -14.61
N GLU A 338 -7.32 10.19 -13.60
CA GLU A 338 -6.50 9.09 -13.10
C GLU A 338 -6.08 8.11 -14.22
N LYS A 339 -6.91 7.95 -15.22
CA LYS A 339 -6.58 7.17 -16.43
C LYS A 339 -5.24 7.55 -17.06
N TRP A 340 -4.85 8.82 -16.97
CA TRP A 340 -3.62 9.34 -17.56
C TRP A 340 -2.54 9.65 -16.51
N TYR A 341 -2.95 9.88 -15.24
CA TYR A 341 -2.04 10.26 -14.14
C TYR A 341 -1.39 9.07 -13.43
N TRP A 342 -1.99 7.89 -13.43
CA TRP A 342 -1.51 6.74 -12.66
C TRP A 342 -0.02 6.38 -12.84
N PRO A 343 0.66 6.58 -14.01
CA PRO A 343 2.06 6.23 -14.12
C PRO A 343 2.97 7.15 -13.30
N ILE A 344 2.64 8.45 -13.23
CA ILE A 344 3.38 9.42 -12.41
C ILE A 344 3.22 9.08 -10.94
N ARG A 345 1.99 8.84 -10.51
CA ARG A 345 1.69 8.43 -9.15
C ARG A 345 2.41 7.13 -8.78
N LEU A 346 2.37 6.14 -9.64
CA LEU A 346 3.06 4.87 -9.42
C LEU A 346 4.57 5.09 -9.22
N LEU A 347 5.23 5.86 -10.09
CA LEU A 347 6.65 6.16 -9.98
C LEU A 347 6.97 6.87 -8.66
N LYS A 348 6.20 7.90 -8.28
CA LYS A 348 6.39 8.62 -7.01
C LYS A 348 6.20 7.74 -5.78
N SER A 349 5.22 6.85 -5.80
CA SER A 349 4.98 5.90 -4.70
C SER A 349 6.10 4.86 -4.58
N LEU A 350 6.54 4.29 -5.70
CA LEU A 350 7.61 3.29 -5.72
C LEU A 350 8.97 3.90 -5.34
N ALA A 351 9.23 5.16 -5.72
CA ALA A 351 10.48 5.85 -5.39
C ALA A 351 10.70 6.01 -3.88
N ARG A 352 9.62 6.02 -3.09
CA ARG A 352 9.67 6.15 -1.63
C ARG A 352 9.81 4.84 -0.87
N LEU A 353 9.66 3.69 -1.52
CA LEU A 353 9.78 2.39 -0.87
C LEU A 353 11.13 2.17 -0.15
N PRO A 354 12.29 2.60 -0.67
CA PRO A 354 13.55 2.45 0.04
C PRO A 354 13.60 3.18 1.38
N ILE A 355 12.96 4.36 1.47
CA ILE A 355 12.97 5.21 2.67
C ILE A 355 12.05 4.66 3.73
N ALA A 356 10.86 4.25 3.36
CA ALA A 356 9.88 3.64 4.25
C ALA A 356 10.47 2.46 5.04
N ARG A 357 11.49 1.82 4.48
CA ARG A 357 12.22 0.70 5.09
C ARG A 357 13.26 1.12 6.14
N THR A 358 13.83 2.32 6.03
CA THR A 358 14.91 2.78 6.92
C THR A 358 14.39 3.34 8.25
N TYR A 359 13.20 3.91 8.29
CA TYR A 359 12.61 4.51 9.49
C TYR A 359 12.15 3.51 10.55
N ARG A 360 12.12 2.20 10.28
CA ARG A 360 11.58 1.16 11.18
C ARG A 360 12.58 0.30 11.93
N SER A 361 13.87 0.64 11.98
CA SER A 361 14.86 -0.18 12.70
C SER A 361 14.99 0.12 14.19
N SER A 362 14.11 0.93 14.79
CA SER A 362 14.17 1.22 16.23
C SER A 362 12.79 1.28 16.87
N SER A 363 12.31 0.13 17.37
CA SER A 363 11.75 -0.03 18.72
C SER A 363 10.88 -1.30 18.84
N SER A 364 11.25 -2.08 19.83
CA SER A 364 10.55 -3.27 20.34
C SER A 364 9.35 -2.88 21.18
N CYS A 365 8.20 -3.59 21.03
CA CYS A 365 7.19 -3.68 22.08
C CYS A 365 6.40 -5.00 22.03
N LEU A 366 5.92 -5.41 23.19
CA LEU A 366 5.42 -6.72 23.57
C LEU A 366 3.88 -6.78 23.70
N SER A 367 3.32 -7.87 23.26
CA SER A 367 2.20 -8.75 23.74
C SER A 367 0.80 -8.22 24.10
N GLY A 368 -0.22 -8.93 23.61
CA GLY A 368 -1.56 -9.11 24.20
C GLY A 368 -2.73 -9.47 23.27
N SER A 369 -3.31 -10.52 23.49
CA SER A 369 -4.27 -11.52 23.04
C SER A 369 -5.70 -11.17 22.53
N GLY A 370 -6.25 -11.97 21.61
CA GLY A 370 -7.67 -12.07 21.21
C GLY A 370 -7.99 -12.71 19.86
N CYS A 371 -9.13 -13.37 19.70
CA CYS A 371 -9.51 -14.43 18.75
C CYS A 371 -10.05 -14.06 17.36
N GLY A 372 -9.78 -14.86 16.35
CA GLY A 372 -10.44 -14.89 15.04
C GLY A 372 -9.78 -15.87 14.04
N GLY A 373 -10.53 -16.39 13.08
CA GLY A 373 -10.05 -17.35 12.08
C GLY A 373 -9.90 -16.75 10.70
N LEU A 374 -8.75 -16.96 10.05
CA LEU A 374 -8.49 -16.55 8.67
C LEU A 374 -8.88 -17.64 7.68
N SER A 375 -9.63 -17.31 6.63
CA SER A 375 -9.92 -18.19 5.50
C SER A 375 -9.85 -17.42 4.17
N GLY A 376 -9.30 -18.05 3.14
CA GLY A 376 -9.26 -17.50 1.79
C GLY A 376 -9.38 -18.60 0.73
N ARG A 377 -9.70 -18.21 -0.53
CA ARG A 377 -9.93 -19.10 -1.66
C ARG A 377 -9.17 -18.63 -2.90
N ILE A 378 -8.64 -19.56 -3.67
CA ILE A 378 -7.87 -19.33 -4.89
C ILE A 378 -8.51 -20.06 -6.08
#